data_5e4b6e37ca076e014fff7b6a65f403e5
#
_entry.id   5e4b6e37ca076e014fff7b6a65f403e5
#
_cell.length_a   1.000
_cell.length_b   1.000
_cell.length_c   1.000
_cell.angle_alpha   90.00
_cell.angle_beta   90.00
_cell.angle_gamma   90.00
#
_symmetry.space_group_name_H-M   'P 1'
#
loop_
_entity.id
_entity.type
_entity.pdbx_description
1 polymer ?
#
loop_
_entity_poly.entity_id
_entity_poly.type
_entity_poly.pdbx_seq_one_letter_code
_entity_poly.pdbx_strand_id
1 'polypeptide(L)'
;MGTTGILPVEIAQARRLLDPQAGSLRHFHLMNRIKFHVKKGDNVEVVSGNFRGSSGKILQVLPKKQRVLIEGVRIIKKHLRKSQDNPTGKIAEREGPIHISNVRLIEKEEKKDKKKETKTKKEKAKS
;
A
#
# COMPACT_ATOMS: atom_id res chain seq x y z
N MET A 1 -44.45 23.71 -37.07
CA MET A 1 -44.85 22.84 -35.96
C MET A 1 -44.09 21.54 -35.89
N GLY A 2 -42.89 21.43 -36.28
CA GLY A 2 -42.14 20.18 -36.30
C GLY A 2 -40.82 20.17 -35.52
N THR A 3 -40.66 21.06 -34.57
CA THR A 3 -39.36 21.31 -33.93
C THR A 3 -39.13 20.58 -32.62
N THR A 4 -40.07 19.78 -32.17
CA THR A 4 -39.99 19.11 -30.87
C THR A 4 -39.15 17.82 -30.85
N GLY A 5 -38.80 17.24 -32.01
CA GLY A 5 -38.05 15.99 -32.10
C GLY A 5 -36.53 16.13 -31.98
N ILE A 6 -35.98 17.33 -32.12
CA ILE A 6 -34.54 17.58 -32.17
C ILE A 6 -33.94 17.73 -30.75
N LEU A 7 -34.68 18.28 -29.82
CA LEU A 7 -34.24 18.58 -28.46
C LEU A 7 -33.80 17.34 -27.66
N PRO A 8 -34.50 16.20 -27.69
CA PRO A 8 -34.06 15.01 -26.93
C PRO A 8 -32.77 14.40 -27.46
N VAL A 9 -32.46 14.54 -28.73
CA VAL A 9 -31.22 14.04 -29.34
C VAL A 9 -30.02 14.88 -28.92
N GLU A 10 -30.18 16.20 -28.84
CA GLU A 10 -29.13 17.10 -28.35
C GLU A 10 -28.80 16.86 -26.86
N ILE A 11 -29.80 16.64 -26.04
CA ILE A 11 -29.63 16.33 -24.62
C ILE A 11 -28.91 15.01 -24.46
N ALA A 12 -29.19 14.01 -25.26
CA ALA A 12 -28.49 12.74 -25.25
C ALA A 12 -27.02 12.86 -25.66
N GLN A 13 -26.70 13.70 -26.63
CA GLN A 13 -25.32 13.99 -27.02
C GLN A 13 -24.57 14.76 -25.96
N ALA A 14 -25.21 15.75 -25.32
CA ALA A 14 -24.62 16.48 -24.21
C ALA A 14 -24.26 15.55 -23.01
N ARG A 15 -25.06 14.56 -22.74
CA ARG A 15 -24.77 13.54 -21.70
C ARG A 15 -23.55 12.68 -22.04
N ARG A 16 -23.30 12.40 -23.29
CA ARG A 16 -22.09 11.68 -23.73
C ARG A 16 -20.82 12.51 -23.58
N LEU A 17 -20.91 13.81 -23.76
CA LEU A 17 -19.80 14.76 -23.62
C LEU A 17 -19.47 15.06 -22.15
N LEU A 18 -20.40 14.82 -21.23
CA LEU A 18 -20.26 15.09 -19.81
C LEU A 18 -19.77 13.90 -18.98
N ASP A 19 -19.28 12.85 -19.63
CA ASP A 19 -18.69 11.70 -18.93
C ASP A 19 -17.13 11.74 -18.95
N PRO A 20 -16.51 12.81 -18.43
CA PRO A 20 -15.06 12.87 -18.30
C PRO A 20 -14.54 11.93 -17.19
N GLN A 21 -15.45 11.36 -16.38
CA GLN A 21 -15.07 10.53 -15.24
C GLN A 21 -14.66 9.11 -15.65
N ALA A 22 -15.12 8.60 -16.76
CA ALA A 22 -14.72 7.29 -17.27
C ALA A 22 -13.21 7.21 -17.58
N GLY A 23 -12.61 8.30 -18.04
CA GLY A 23 -11.16 8.40 -18.26
C GLY A 23 -10.36 8.46 -16.97
N SER A 24 -10.88 9.14 -15.96
CA SER A 24 -10.25 9.30 -14.66
C SER A 24 -10.16 7.98 -13.89
N LEU A 25 -11.22 7.16 -13.95
CA LEU A 25 -11.24 5.85 -13.31
C LEU A 25 -10.26 4.86 -13.95
N ARG A 26 -10.08 4.92 -15.26
CA ARG A 26 -9.09 4.07 -15.95
C ARG A 26 -7.65 4.43 -15.55
N HIS A 27 -7.37 5.72 -15.41
CA HIS A 27 -6.06 6.19 -14.96
C HIS A 27 -5.77 5.79 -13.52
N PHE A 28 -6.77 5.87 -12.64
CA PHE A 28 -6.66 5.44 -11.25
C PHE A 28 -6.41 3.93 -11.12
N HIS A 29 -7.03 3.13 -11.98
CA HIS A 29 -6.83 1.67 -11.98
C HIS A 29 -5.43 1.27 -12.45
N LEU A 30 -4.84 2.01 -13.39
CA LEU A 30 -3.47 1.76 -13.85
C LEU A 30 -2.42 2.11 -12.78
N MET A 31 -2.67 3.11 -11.95
CA MET A 31 -1.78 3.48 -10.85
C MET A 31 -1.71 2.43 -9.72
N ASN A 32 -2.73 1.59 -9.58
CA ASN A 32 -2.74 0.49 -8.61
C ASN A 32 -1.90 -0.73 -9.01
N ARG A 33 -1.29 -0.75 -10.21
CA ARG A 33 -0.47 -1.86 -10.70
C ARG A 33 1.01 -1.76 -10.34
N ILE A 34 1.41 -0.78 -9.56
CA ILE A 34 2.80 -0.70 -9.08
C ILE A 34 3.04 -1.90 -8.16
N LYS A 35 3.78 -2.87 -8.68
CA LYS A 35 4.23 -4.03 -7.90
C LYS A 35 5.43 -3.62 -7.06
N PHE A 36 5.28 -3.66 -5.77
CA PHE A 36 6.39 -3.46 -4.85
C PHE A 36 7.05 -4.80 -4.53
N HIS A 37 8.36 -4.78 -4.31
CA HIS A 37 9.13 -5.97 -3.93
C HIS A 37 8.86 -6.43 -2.50
N VAL A 38 8.16 -5.61 -1.70
CA VAL A 38 7.84 -5.87 -0.28
C VAL A 38 6.34 -5.80 -0.01
N LYS A 39 5.88 -6.55 0.97
CA LYS A 39 4.48 -6.61 1.42
C LYS A 39 4.39 -6.34 2.91
N LYS A 40 3.18 -6.04 3.39
CA LYS A 40 2.90 -5.97 4.82
C LYS A 40 3.21 -7.32 5.48
N GLY A 41 3.96 -7.28 6.58
CA GLY A 41 4.34 -8.46 7.33
C GLY A 41 5.66 -9.11 6.91
N ASP A 42 6.33 -8.60 5.89
CA ASP A 42 7.65 -9.08 5.49
C ASP A 42 8.73 -8.52 6.42
N ASN A 43 9.78 -9.30 6.66
CA ASN A 43 10.97 -8.83 7.37
C ASN A 43 11.92 -8.19 6.36
N VAL A 44 12.36 -6.99 6.67
CA VAL A 44 13.21 -6.18 5.80
C VAL A 44 14.38 -5.58 6.55
N GLU A 45 15.43 -5.31 5.82
CA GLU A 45 16.61 -4.60 6.29
C GLU A 45 16.73 -3.25 5.58
N VAL A 46 17.12 -2.22 6.30
CA VAL A 46 17.38 -0.90 5.73
C VAL A 46 18.81 -0.86 5.18
N VAL A 47 18.93 -0.72 3.86
CA VAL A 47 20.22 -0.73 3.15
C VAL A 47 20.87 0.65 3.12
N SER A 48 20.08 1.72 3.12
CA SER A 48 20.58 3.08 3.00
C SER A 48 19.83 4.09 3.86
N GLY A 49 20.49 5.20 4.15
CA GLY A 49 19.98 6.27 4.99
C GLY A 49 20.49 6.21 6.43
N ASN A 50 19.93 7.06 7.29
CA ASN A 50 20.37 7.20 8.69
C ASN A 50 20.15 5.93 9.54
N PHE A 51 19.27 5.03 9.10
CA PHE A 51 18.92 3.79 9.79
C PHE A 51 19.45 2.55 9.09
N ARG A 52 20.52 2.70 8.32
CA ARG A 52 21.19 1.59 7.64
C ARG A 52 21.57 0.49 8.61
N GLY A 53 21.31 -0.76 8.24
CA GLY A 53 21.62 -1.94 9.06
C GLY A 53 20.52 -2.30 10.08
N SER A 54 19.49 -1.44 10.23
CA SER A 54 18.33 -1.78 11.06
C SER A 54 17.41 -2.74 10.30
N SER A 55 16.96 -3.78 10.97
CA SER A 55 15.98 -4.74 10.45
C SER A 55 14.68 -4.67 11.23
N GLY A 56 13.58 -4.96 10.58
CA GLY A 56 12.27 -4.96 11.24
C GLY A 56 11.17 -5.48 10.32
N LYS A 57 10.00 -5.64 10.89
CA LYS A 57 8.81 -6.10 10.17
C LYS A 57 8.04 -4.94 9.56
N ILE A 58 7.55 -5.09 8.35
CA ILE A 58 6.72 -4.06 7.71
C ILE A 58 5.32 -4.03 8.34
N LEU A 59 4.99 -2.91 8.96
CA LEU A 59 3.66 -2.65 9.52
C LEU A 59 2.67 -2.24 8.43
N GLN A 60 3.10 -1.33 7.55
CA GLN A 60 2.25 -0.81 6.49
C GLN A 60 3.06 -0.39 5.27
N VAL A 61 2.51 -0.62 4.09
CA VAL A 61 3.03 -0.10 2.81
C VAL A 61 2.13 1.04 2.34
N LEU A 62 2.72 2.17 1.97
CA LEU A 62 2.06 3.36 1.46
C LEU A 62 2.33 3.50 -0.05
N PRO A 63 1.50 2.91 -0.93
CA PRO A 63 1.79 2.85 -2.37
C PRO A 63 1.89 4.21 -3.03
N LYS A 64 0.97 5.12 -2.71
CA LYS A 64 0.94 6.47 -3.29
C LYS A 64 2.20 7.29 -3.02
N LYS A 65 2.83 7.08 -1.87
CA LYS A 65 4.03 7.80 -1.44
C LYS A 65 5.31 6.99 -1.65
N GLN A 66 5.23 5.76 -2.13
CA GLN A 66 6.34 4.82 -2.27
C GLN A 66 7.15 4.66 -0.98
N ARG A 67 6.46 4.56 0.15
CA ARG A 67 7.07 4.46 1.48
C ARG A 67 6.51 3.29 2.26
N VAL A 68 7.31 2.80 3.20
CA VAL A 68 6.96 1.71 4.12
C VAL A 68 7.16 2.15 5.56
N LEU A 69 6.35 1.64 6.45
CA LEU A 69 6.52 1.75 7.89
C LEU A 69 7.10 0.44 8.40
N ILE A 70 8.22 0.53 9.11
CA ILE A 70 8.96 -0.62 9.65
C ILE A 70 8.92 -0.51 11.16
N GLU A 71 8.63 -1.60 11.81
CA GLU A 71 8.59 -1.72 13.26
C GLU A 71 9.96 -1.42 13.88
N GLY A 72 9.99 -0.56 14.90
CA GLY A 72 11.19 -0.19 15.63
C GLY A 72 12.20 0.68 14.87
N VAL A 73 11.94 1.02 13.61
CA VAL A 73 12.85 1.82 12.79
C VAL A 73 12.26 3.22 12.57
N ARG A 74 13.10 4.25 12.72
CA ARG A 74 12.72 5.66 12.54
C ARG A 74 11.54 6.08 13.43
N ILE A 75 11.69 5.95 14.73
CA ILE A 75 10.66 6.40 15.69
C ILE A 75 10.59 7.92 15.68
N ILE A 76 9.41 8.45 15.47
CA ILE A 76 9.09 9.89 15.44
C ILE A 76 8.16 10.21 16.61
N LYS A 77 8.52 11.22 17.40
CA LYS A 77 7.69 11.78 18.46
C LYS A 77 6.70 12.78 17.87
N LYS A 78 5.40 12.50 17.99
CA LYS A 78 4.33 13.37 17.52
C LYS A 78 3.56 13.94 18.70
N HIS A 79 3.52 15.28 18.80
CA HIS A 79 2.70 15.96 19.78
C HIS A 79 1.22 15.89 19.35
N LEU A 80 0.40 15.29 20.18
CA LEU A 80 -1.05 15.25 19.99
C LEU A 80 -1.68 16.43 20.74
N ARG A 81 -2.65 17.06 20.09
CA ARG A 81 -3.43 18.15 20.69
C ARG A 81 -4.21 17.65 21.90
N LYS A 82 -4.56 18.58 22.77
CA LYS A 82 -5.49 18.36 23.88
C LYS A 82 -6.81 17.83 23.35
N SER A 83 -7.32 16.78 23.96
CA SER A 83 -8.62 16.16 23.69
C SER A 83 -9.35 16.02 25.01
N GLN A 84 -10.65 15.72 24.97
CA GLN A 84 -11.44 15.49 26.18
C GLN A 84 -10.85 14.37 27.05
N ASP A 85 -10.29 13.33 26.42
CA ASP A 85 -9.64 12.22 27.12
C ASP A 85 -8.26 12.56 27.67
N ASN A 86 -7.57 13.55 27.10
CA ASN A 86 -6.22 13.96 27.48
C ASN A 86 -6.11 15.50 27.50
N PRO A 87 -6.48 16.17 28.61
CA PRO A 87 -6.49 17.63 28.69
C PRO A 87 -5.10 18.28 28.68
N THR A 88 -4.06 17.55 29.02
CA THR A 88 -2.65 18.01 28.98
C THR A 88 -1.99 17.81 27.61
N GLY A 89 -2.62 17.04 26.70
CA GLY A 89 -2.00 16.57 25.47
C GLY A 89 -1.09 15.36 25.73
N LYS A 90 -0.66 14.69 24.66
CA LYS A 90 0.19 13.51 24.74
C LYS A 90 1.27 13.52 23.65
N ILE A 91 2.45 13.07 24.00
CA ILE A 91 3.50 12.75 23.01
C ILE A 91 3.31 11.28 22.62
N ALA A 92 2.98 11.03 21.34
CA ALA A 92 2.88 9.70 20.81
C ALA A 92 4.13 9.39 19.98
N GLU A 93 4.74 8.26 20.24
CA GLU A 93 5.81 7.72 19.42
C GLU A 93 5.19 6.84 18.31
N ARG A 94 5.61 7.07 17.08
CA ARG A 94 5.16 6.32 15.91
C ARG A 94 6.32 6.09 14.96
N GLU A 95 6.26 4.99 14.25
CA GLU A 95 7.23 4.69 13.21
C GLU A 95 7.08 5.66 12.04
N GLY A 96 8.21 6.16 11.56
CA GLY A 96 8.27 7.07 10.43
C GLY A 96 8.36 6.34 9.09
N PRO A 97 7.85 6.95 8.02
CA PRO A 97 7.88 6.36 6.70
C PRO A 97 9.28 6.39 6.09
N ILE A 98 9.77 5.25 5.60
CA ILE A 98 11.04 5.08 4.88
C ILE A 98 10.73 4.81 3.41
N HIS A 99 11.55 5.30 2.49
CA HIS A 99 11.36 5.06 1.06
C HIS A 99 11.60 3.59 0.74
N ILE A 100 10.78 3.02 -0.13
CA ILE A 100 10.80 1.59 -0.45
C ILE A 100 12.11 1.13 -1.10
N SER A 101 12.81 2.01 -1.81
CA SER A 101 14.13 1.71 -2.39
C SER A 101 15.24 1.53 -1.36
N ASN A 102 15.03 2.02 -0.14
CA ASN A 102 16.01 1.93 0.94
C ASN A 102 15.88 0.65 1.76
N VAL A 103 14.92 -0.21 1.42
CA VAL A 103 14.66 -1.47 2.13
C VAL A 103 14.92 -2.66 1.22
N ARG A 104 15.51 -3.69 1.80
CA ARG A 104 15.77 -4.98 1.18
C ARG A 104 15.00 -6.07 1.92
N LEU A 105 14.37 -6.97 1.19
CA LEU A 105 13.70 -8.11 1.78
C LEU A 105 14.74 -9.07 2.35
N ILE A 106 14.61 -9.40 3.62
CA ILE A 106 15.32 -10.53 4.23
C ILE A 106 14.52 -11.78 3.85
N GLU A 107 15.12 -12.71 3.09
CA GLU A 107 14.43 -13.92 2.66
C GLU A 107 13.89 -14.69 3.87
N LYS A 108 12.61 -14.95 3.85
CA LYS A 108 11.97 -15.82 4.84
C LYS A 108 12.42 -17.25 4.63
N GLU A 109 13.19 -17.78 5.52
CA GLU A 109 13.48 -19.22 5.58
C GLU A 109 12.21 -20.06 5.79
N GLU A 110 11.19 -19.50 6.44
CA GLU A 110 9.91 -20.16 6.77
C GLU A 110 9.06 -20.61 5.56
N LYS A 111 9.26 -20.03 4.37
CA LYS A 111 8.51 -20.47 3.17
C LYS A 111 9.12 -21.68 2.47
N LYS A 112 10.40 -21.98 2.73
CA LYS A 112 11.06 -23.16 2.16
C LYS A 112 10.61 -24.43 2.86
N ASP A 113 10.38 -24.38 4.16
CA ASP A 113 10.01 -25.54 4.96
C ASP A 113 8.57 -26.00 4.67
N LYS A 114 7.62 -25.07 4.58
CA LYS A 114 6.23 -25.41 4.19
C LYS A 114 6.10 -25.96 2.76
N LYS A 115 6.99 -25.57 1.84
CA LYS A 115 6.98 -26.10 0.47
C LYS A 115 7.65 -27.47 0.38
N LYS A 116 8.55 -27.81 1.30
CA LYS A 116 9.13 -29.15 1.42
C LYS A 116 8.15 -30.13 2.04
N GLU A 117 7.45 -29.75 3.11
CA GLU A 117 6.43 -30.59 3.76
C GLU A 117 5.25 -30.94 2.87
N THR A 118 4.80 -29.99 2.02
CA THR A 118 3.71 -30.26 1.07
C THR A 118 4.15 -31.14 -0.10
N LYS A 119 5.43 -31.12 -0.51
CA LYS A 119 5.95 -32.03 -1.53
C LYS A 119 6.12 -33.45 -1.00
N THR A 120 6.66 -33.62 0.18
CA THR A 120 6.83 -34.96 0.80
C THR A 120 5.51 -35.62 1.16
N LYS A 121 4.50 -34.85 1.56
CA LYS A 121 3.13 -35.39 1.75
C LYS A 121 2.47 -35.83 0.45
N LYS A 122 2.77 -35.16 -0.66
CA LYS A 122 2.19 -35.49 -1.98
C LYS A 122 2.87 -36.70 -2.64
N GLU A 123 4.14 -36.96 -2.34
CA GLU A 123 4.85 -38.15 -2.81
C GLU A 123 4.46 -39.39 -2.00
N LYS A 124 4.27 -39.28 -0.67
CA LYS A 124 3.78 -40.41 0.16
C LYS A 124 2.33 -40.80 -0.11
N ALA A 125 1.52 -39.91 -0.68
CA ALA A 125 0.13 -40.23 -1.05
C ALA A 125 -0.02 -40.85 -2.46
N LYS A 126 1.06 -40.96 -3.22
CA LYS A 126 1.10 -41.56 -4.56
C LYS A 126 1.84 -42.91 -4.63
N SER A 127 2.31 -43.40 -3.49
CA SER A 127 3.01 -44.68 -3.41
C SER A 127 2.13 -45.79 -2.83
#